data_f23dbc66de24cac4438fe378fef6849b
#
_entry.id   f23dbc66de24cac4438fe378fef6849b
#
_cell.length_a   1.000
_cell.length_b   1.000
_cell.length_c   1.000
_cell.angle_alpha   90.00
_cell.angle_beta   90.00
_cell.angle_gamma   90.00
#
_symmetry.space_group_name_H-M   'P 1'
#
loop_
_entity.id
_entity.type
_entity.pdbx_description
1 polymer ?
#
loop_
_entity_poly.entity_id
_entity_poly.type
_entity_poly.pdbx_seq_one_letter_code
_entity_poly.pdbx_strand_id
1 'polypeptide(L)'
;LLLAESSMFGSSIASYRRESNKKQYVDSMFHAAYRREVFENVGGFDETLGRTEDNELHYRMRQAGYKFCLSPDIISYQHTRTTLKNMLAQKFGNGRWIGLTLGVCPKCLSVFHFVPFCFVLAIGCVALNIIGTVCGFGILKLPLYILGITYLLADLVMTITAVISAKKHLSELILPFIFPMLHIAYGLGT
;
A
#
# COMPACT_ATOMS: atom_id res chain seq x y z
N LEU A 1 -15.31 4.00 0.83
CA LEU A 1 -14.04 4.03 0.08
C LEU A 1 -12.98 4.87 0.79
N LEU A 2 -13.31 6.06 1.32
CA LEU A 2 -12.38 6.90 2.08
C LEU A 2 -11.74 6.12 3.23
N LEU A 3 -12.55 5.44 4.04
CA LEU A 3 -12.06 4.66 5.17
C LEU A 3 -11.17 3.49 4.72
N ALA A 4 -11.52 2.83 3.61
CA ALA A 4 -10.65 1.79 3.03
C ALA A 4 -9.28 2.35 2.66
N GLU A 5 -9.22 3.56 2.07
CA GLU A 5 -7.97 4.18 1.66
C GLU A 5 -7.16 4.75 2.84
N SER A 6 -7.79 5.28 3.87
CA SER A 6 -7.11 5.84 5.04
C SER A 6 -6.69 4.78 6.06
N SER A 7 -7.24 3.56 6.00
CA SER A 7 -6.87 2.47 6.90
C SER A 7 -5.46 1.93 6.60
N MET A 8 -4.80 1.40 7.62
CA MET A 8 -3.48 0.76 7.46
C MET A 8 -3.52 -0.42 6.49
N PHE A 9 -4.63 -1.16 6.45
CA PHE A 9 -4.79 -2.35 5.63
C PHE A 9 -5.11 -2.02 4.17
N GLY A 10 -5.81 -0.91 3.91
CA GLY A 10 -6.22 -0.52 2.56
C GLY A 10 -5.16 0.20 1.73
N SER A 11 -4.33 1.08 2.34
CA SER A 11 -3.24 1.73 1.62
C SER A 11 -2.27 2.53 2.49
N SER A 12 -2.40 2.54 3.80
CA SER A 12 -1.78 3.59 4.57
C SER A 12 -0.88 3.11 5.69
N ILE A 13 0.15 2.35 5.34
CA ILE A 13 1.31 2.16 6.22
C ILE A 13 2.05 3.50 6.37
N ALA A 14 1.97 4.38 5.36
CA ALA A 14 2.61 5.69 5.36
C ALA A 14 2.04 6.62 6.44
N SER A 15 2.90 7.04 7.38
CA SER A 15 2.52 7.88 8.52
C SER A 15 1.95 9.24 8.10
N TYR A 16 2.41 9.81 6.98
CA TYR A 16 1.94 11.10 6.45
C TYR A 16 0.48 11.10 5.97
N ARG A 17 -0.16 9.94 5.87
CA ARG A 17 -1.59 9.82 5.51
C ARG A 17 -2.51 9.81 6.73
N ARG A 18 -1.95 9.95 7.93
CA ARG A 18 -2.69 9.97 9.19
C ARG A 18 -2.44 11.26 9.93
N GLU A 19 -3.41 11.69 10.71
CA GLU A 19 -3.26 12.83 11.58
C GLU A 19 -2.10 12.59 12.57
N SER A 20 -1.27 13.59 12.73
CA SER A 20 -0.18 13.59 13.69
C SER A 20 -0.32 14.80 14.61
N ASN A 21 -0.29 14.58 15.92
CA ASN A 21 -0.39 15.64 16.92
C ASN A 21 0.97 16.25 17.28
N LYS A 22 2.05 15.76 16.70
CA LYS A 22 3.42 16.25 16.96
C LYS A 22 4.30 16.18 15.73
N LYS A 23 5.32 17.01 15.70
CA LYS A 23 6.37 16.93 14.68
C LYS A 23 7.10 15.58 14.79
N GLN A 24 7.29 14.93 13.66
CA GLN A 24 8.01 13.65 13.57
C GLN A 24 8.80 13.55 12.26
N TYR A 25 9.89 12.80 12.30
CA TYR A 25 10.64 12.46 11.09
C TYR A 25 10.06 11.21 10.44
N VAL A 26 10.00 11.23 9.10
CA VAL A 26 9.43 10.16 8.29
C VAL A 26 10.35 9.85 7.12
N ASP A 27 10.21 8.66 6.53
CA ASP A 27 11.07 8.21 5.43
C ASP A 27 10.62 8.72 4.07
N SER A 28 9.35 9.08 3.95
CA SER A 28 8.75 9.60 2.71
C SER A 28 7.59 10.51 3.05
N MET A 29 7.25 11.41 2.14
CA MET A 29 6.14 12.35 2.26
C MET A 29 5.38 12.45 0.95
N PHE A 30 4.12 12.86 1.04
CA PHE A 30 3.30 13.23 -0.08
C PHE A 30 2.94 14.73 0.05
N HIS A 31 2.88 15.47 -1.05
CA HIS A 31 2.69 16.92 -1.06
C HIS A 31 3.73 17.65 -0.21
N ALA A 32 4.99 17.24 -0.31
CA ALA A 32 6.07 17.84 0.46
C ALA A 32 6.59 19.14 -0.17
N ALA A 33 7.11 20.03 0.68
CA ALA A 33 7.90 21.18 0.27
C ALA A 33 9.38 20.87 0.47
N TYR A 34 10.19 21.20 -0.53
CA TYR A 34 11.63 20.95 -0.51
C TYR A 34 12.38 22.28 -0.66
N ARG A 35 13.53 22.39 -0.01
CA ARG A 35 14.43 23.49 -0.27
C ARG A 35 15.09 23.32 -1.63
N ARG A 36 15.32 24.41 -2.35
CA ARG A 36 15.97 24.39 -3.66
C ARG A 36 17.34 23.72 -3.63
N GLU A 37 18.13 24.02 -2.61
CA GLU A 37 19.47 23.44 -2.39
C GLU A 37 19.49 21.90 -2.38
N VAL A 38 18.38 21.27 -1.96
CA VAL A 38 18.26 19.80 -1.96
C VAL A 38 18.27 19.28 -3.39
N PHE A 39 17.50 19.90 -4.29
CA PHE A 39 17.49 19.52 -5.71
C PHE A 39 18.81 19.83 -6.41
N GLU A 40 19.48 20.92 -6.04
CA GLU A 40 20.80 21.25 -6.57
C GLU A 40 21.84 20.20 -6.18
N ASN A 41 21.69 19.58 -5.00
CA ASN A 41 22.60 18.57 -4.47
C ASN A 41 22.28 17.14 -4.98
N VAL A 42 21.00 16.74 -4.99
CA VAL A 42 20.61 15.34 -5.31
C VAL A 42 20.03 15.18 -6.71
N GLY A 43 19.77 16.28 -7.45
CA GLY A 43 19.09 16.28 -8.73
C GLY A 43 17.56 16.26 -8.62
N GLY A 44 16.89 16.35 -9.78
CA GLY A 44 15.44 16.34 -9.92
C GLY A 44 14.82 14.94 -9.82
N PHE A 45 13.54 14.85 -10.20
CA PHE A 45 12.82 13.58 -10.31
C PHE A 45 13.37 12.76 -11.49
N ASP A 46 13.34 11.43 -11.34
CA ASP A 46 13.60 10.52 -12.45
C ASP A 46 12.38 10.50 -13.40
N GLU A 47 12.54 11.06 -14.59
CA GLU A 47 11.46 11.20 -15.58
C GLU A 47 11.02 9.86 -16.20
N THR A 48 11.76 8.78 -15.98
CA THR A 48 11.36 7.42 -16.42
C THR A 48 10.28 6.82 -15.53
N LEU A 49 10.10 7.36 -14.32
CA LEU A 49 9.13 6.92 -13.33
C LEU A 49 7.87 7.80 -13.42
N GLY A 50 6.79 7.30 -14.00
CA GLY A 50 5.51 8.01 -14.07
C GLY A 50 4.70 7.97 -12.76
N ARG A 51 5.09 7.12 -11.82
CA ARG A 51 4.71 7.08 -10.39
C ARG A 51 5.89 6.50 -9.63
N THR A 52 5.90 6.66 -8.30
CA THR A 52 7.03 6.24 -7.46
C THR A 52 8.30 7.09 -7.65
N GLU A 53 8.23 8.13 -8.47
CA GLU A 53 9.27 9.14 -8.62
C GLU A 53 9.63 9.81 -7.29
N ASP A 54 8.63 9.97 -6.41
CA ASP A 54 8.80 10.45 -5.04
C ASP A 54 9.58 9.45 -4.18
N ASN A 55 9.31 8.16 -4.28
CA ASN A 55 10.03 7.12 -3.52
C ASN A 55 11.51 7.09 -3.90
N GLU A 56 11.82 7.22 -5.18
CA GLU A 56 13.18 7.23 -5.70
C GLU A 56 13.92 8.49 -5.24
N LEU A 57 13.33 9.67 -5.44
CA LEU A 57 13.91 10.94 -5.02
C LEU A 57 14.12 10.98 -3.49
N HIS A 58 13.14 10.54 -2.70
CA HIS A 58 13.27 10.48 -1.25
C HIS A 58 14.36 9.51 -0.80
N TYR A 59 14.57 8.43 -1.54
CA TYR A 59 15.68 7.53 -1.28
C TYR A 59 17.02 8.25 -1.48
N ARG A 60 17.23 8.97 -2.61
CA ARG A 60 18.45 9.76 -2.85
C ARG A 60 18.66 10.84 -1.81
N MET A 61 17.59 11.56 -1.43
CA MET A 61 17.66 12.58 -0.38
C MET A 61 18.13 11.98 0.96
N ARG A 62 17.59 10.82 1.36
CA ARG A 62 18.03 10.13 2.59
C ARG A 62 19.48 9.68 2.51
N GLN A 63 19.94 9.19 1.34
CA GLN A 63 21.35 8.82 1.15
C GLN A 63 22.28 10.03 1.25
N ALA A 64 21.80 11.21 0.86
CA ALA A 64 22.53 12.47 1.04
C ALA A 64 22.41 13.06 2.46
N GLY A 65 21.77 12.37 3.41
CA GLY A 65 21.65 12.78 4.81
C GLY A 65 20.48 13.70 5.15
N TYR A 66 19.60 14.00 4.18
CA TYR A 66 18.40 14.80 4.41
C TYR A 66 17.33 14.02 5.18
N LYS A 67 16.54 14.75 5.98
CA LYS A 67 15.45 14.19 6.79
C LYS A 67 14.13 14.87 6.41
N PHE A 68 13.05 14.11 6.37
CA PHE A 68 11.70 14.62 6.15
C PHE A 68 11.01 14.88 7.48
N CYS A 69 10.51 16.09 7.68
CA CYS A 69 9.78 16.47 8.88
C CYS A 69 8.29 16.62 8.58
N LEU A 70 7.48 15.77 9.18
CA LEU A 70 6.02 15.90 9.17
C LEU A 70 5.62 16.83 10.33
N SER A 71 4.95 17.96 10.00
CA SER A 71 4.44 18.91 10.99
C SER A 71 2.92 18.86 11.04
N PRO A 72 2.29 18.82 12.21
CA PRO A 72 0.84 18.90 12.37
C PRO A 72 0.24 20.23 11.90
N ASP A 73 1.05 21.29 11.83
CA ASP A 73 0.61 22.63 11.39
C ASP A 73 0.44 22.73 9.86
N ILE A 74 0.96 21.73 9.12
CA ILE A 74 0.90 21.71 7.64
C ILE A 74 -0.07 20.61 7.22
N ILE A 75 -1.27 21.04 6.80
CA ILE A 75 -2.35 20.13 6.44
C ILE A 75 -2.61 20.24 4.93
N SER A 76 -2.66 19.09 4.26
CA SER A 76 -3.10 18.99 2.88
C SER A 76 -4.31 18.05 2.77
N TYR A 77 -5.25 18.39 1.89
CA TYR A 77 -6.45 17.58 1.66
C TYR A 77 -6.34 16.86 0.32
N GLN A 78 -6.66 15.57 0.34
CA GLN A 78 -6.67 14.75 -0.86
C GLN A 78 -8.07 14.17 -1.10
N HIS A 79 -8.59 14.32 -2.31
CA HIS A 79 -9.82 13.66 -2.73
C HIS A 79 -9.55 12.19 -3.04
N THR A 80 -10.23 11.30 -2.35
CA THR A 80 -10.22 9.87 -2.68
C THR A 80 -11.06 9.57 -3.92
N ARG A 81 -10.84 8.42 -4.54
CA ARG A 81 -11.65 7.99 -5.66
C ARG A 81 -13.10 7.74 -5.22
N THR A 82 -14.05 8.28 -5.97
CA THR A 82 -15.48 8.22 -5.63
C THR A 82 -16.12 6.89 -6.00
N THR A 83 -15.53 6.15 -6.95
CA THR A 83 -16.03 4.84 -7.40
C THR A 83 -15.04 3.74 -7.10
N LEU A 84 -15.55 2.53 -6.80
CA LEU A 84 -14.72 1.34 -6.58
C LEU A 84 -13.88 1.01 -7.82
N LYS A 85 -14.46 1.13 -9.02
CA LYS A 85 -13.73 0.90 -10.29
C LYS A 85 -12.48 1.77 -10.39
N ASN A 86 -12.61 3.08 -10.13
CA ASN A 86 -11.49 4.00 -10.23
C ASN A 86 -10.45 3.75 -9.12
N MET A 87 -10.90 3.33 -7.94
CA MET A 87 -10.01 2.95 -6.84
C MET A 87 -9.20 1.69 -7.18
N LEU A 88 -9.84 0.64 -7.74
CA LEU A 88 -9.16 -0.57 -8.17
C LEU A 88 -8.17 -0.29 -9.29
N ALA A 89 -8.56 0.52 -10.29
CA ALA A 89 -7.66 0.94 -11.37
C ALA A 89 -6.44 1.71 -10.83
N GLN A 90 -6.64 2.57 -9.83
CA GLN A 90 -5.54 3.26 -9.15
C GLN A 90 -4.61 2.28 -8.43
N LYS A 91 -5.17 1.29 -7.70
CA LYS A 91 -4.38 0.28 -6.98
C LYS A 91 -3.59 -0.59 -7.94
N PHE A 92 -4.21 -1.05 -9.03
CA PHE A 92 -3.49 -1.77 -10.08
C PHE A 92 -2.34 -0.95 -10.66
N GLY A 93 -2.60 0.32 -11.00
CA GLY A 93 -1.55 1.24 -11.48
C GLY A 93 -0.42 1.43 -10.46
N ASN A 94 -0.73 1.54 -9.17
CA ASN A 94 0.30 1.64 -8.12
C ASN A 94 1.16 0.37 -8.08
N GLY A 95 0.55 -0.83 -8.09
CA GLY A 95 1.28 -2.09 -8.13
C GLY A 95 2.21 -2.17 -9.34
N ARG A 96 1.69 -1.84 -10.54
CA ARG A 96 2.48 -1.84 -11.78
C ARG A 96 3.74 -0.98 -11.67
N TRP A 97 3.62 0.21 -11.10
CA TRP A 97 4.76 1.10 -10.94
C TRP A 97 5.74 0.62 -9.87
N ILE A 98 5.28 -0.08 -8.84
CA ILE A 98 6.18 -0.76 -7.89
C ILE A 98 7.01 -1.83 -8.62
N GLY A 99 6.37 -2.66 -9.46
CA GLY A 99 7.07 -3.65 -10.27
C GLY A 99 8.10 -3.04 -11.21
N LEU A 100 7.74 -1.96 -11.92
CA LEU A 100 8.66 -1.24 -12.82
C LEU A 100 9.82 -0.58 -12.06
N THR A 101 9.55 0.01 -10.90
CA THR A 101 10.57 0.66 -10.06
C THR A 101 11.61 -0.32 -9.53
N LEU A 102 11.27 -1.60 -9.44
CA LEU A 102 12.24 -2.64 -9.06
C LEU A 102 13.44 -2.68 -10.02
N GLY A 103 13.19 -2.41 -11.31
CA GLY A 103 14.25 -2.35 -12.33
C GLY A 103 15.11 -1.09 -12.27
N VAL A 104 14.61 -0.01 -11.67
CA VAL A 104 15.29 1.30 -11.60
C VAL A 104 15.96 1.50 -10.25
N CYS A 105 15.21 1.37 -9.17
CA CYS A 105 15.68 1.63 -7.81
C CYS A 105 15.07 0.64 -6.81
N PRO A 106 15.55 -0.63 -6.72
CA PRO A 106 14.98 -1.61 -5.80
C PRO A 106 15.11 -1.19 -4.32
N LYS A 107 16.16 -0.44 -3.98
CA LYS A 107 16.43 0.00 -2.61
C LYS A 107 15.51 1.14 -2.13
N CYS A 108 14.79 1.80 -3.02
CA CYS A 108 13.81 2.82 -2.65
C CYS A 108 12.47 2.21 -2.20
N LEU A 109 12.28 0.90 -2.42
CA LEU A 109 11.06 0.18 -2.11
C LEU A 109 11.16 -0.52 -0.76
N SER A 110 10.06 -0.48 -0.01
CA SER A 110 9.90 -1.25 1.23
C SER A 110 9.29 -2.63 0.92
N VAL A 111 9.61 -3.64 1.74
CA VAL A 111 9.02 -4.98 1.67
C VAL A 111 7.47 -4.95 1.73
N PHE A 112 6.91 -3.96 2.39
CA PHE A 112 5.45 -3.77 2.46
C PHE A 112 4.78 -3.51 1.12
N HIS A 113 5.50 -2.98 0.13
CA HIS A 113 4.98 -2.80 -1.22
C HIS A 113 4.68 -4.14 -1.92
N PHE A 114 5.34 -5.23 -1.50
CA PHE A 114 5.18 -6.56 -2.10
C PHE A 114 4.17 -7.44 -1.36
N VAL A 115 3.64 -7.02 -0.21
CA VAL A 115 2.63 -7.79 0.53
C VAL A 115 1.40 -8.12 -0.32
N PRO A 116 0.81 -7.17 -1.10
CA PRO A 116 -0.32 -7.50 -1.96
C PRO A 116 0.04 -8.46 -3.11
N PHE A 117 1.26 -8.40 -3.64
CA PHE A 117 1.75 -9.35 -4.63
C PHE A 117 1.87 -10.76 -4.05
N CYS A 118 2.48 -10.90 -2.86
CA CYS A 118 2.53 -12.17 -2.14
C CYS A 118 1.13 -12.72 -1.84
N PHE A 119 0.16 -11.86 -1.55
CA PHE A 119 -1.23 -12.25 -1.36
C PHE A 119 -1.84 -12.86 -2.63
N VAL A 120 -1.61 -12.26 -3.80
CA VAL A 120 -2.06 -12.82 -5.09
C VAL A 120 -1.37 -14.14 -5.40
N LEU A 121 -0.06 -14.27 -5.14
CA LEU A 121 0.64 -15.53 -5.28
C LEU A 121 0.05 -16.62 -4.37
N ALA A 122 -0.27 -16.26 -3.13
CA ALA A 122 -0.92 -17.18 -2.19
C ALA A 122 -2.28 -17.66 -2.70
N ILE A 123 -3.12 -16.76 -3.25
CA ILE A 123 -4.38 -17.13 -3.90
C ILE A 123 -4.13 -18.11 -5.06
N GLY A 124 -3.14 -17.83 -5.90
CA GLY A 124 -2.73 -18.73 -7.00
C GLY A 124 -2.32 -20.12 -6.50
N CYS A 125 -1.52 -20.18 -5.44
CA CYS A 125 -1.15 -21.45 -4.79
C CYS A 125 -2.36 -22.21 -4.23
N VAL A 126 -3.34 -21.50 -3.63
CA VAL A 126 -4.61 -22.10 -3.18
C VAL A 126 -5.36 -22.69 -4.36
N ALA A 127 -5.51 -21.94 -5.43
CA ALA A 127 -6.23 -22.40 -6.63
C ALA A 127 -5.56 -23.65 -7.25
N LEU A 128 -4.24 -23.62 -7.40
CA LEU A 128 -3.47 -24.76 -7.91
C LEU A 128 -3.59 -25.99 -7.00
N ASN A 129 -3.59 -25.79 -5.69
CA ASN A 129 -3.75 -26.89 -4.74
C ASN A 129 -5.15 -27.50 -4.80
N ILE A 130 -6.20 -26.68 -4.98
CA ILE A 130 -7.58 -27.17 -5.19
C ILE A 130 -7.63 -28.02 -6.46
N ILE A 131 -7.09 -27.54 -7.58
CA ILE A 131 -7.02 -28.27 -8.84
C ILE A 131 -6.24 -29.57 -8.66
N GLY A 132 -5.06 -29.53 -8.02
CA GLY A 132 -4.25 -30.71 -7.72
C GLY A 132 -5.00 -31.73 -6.85
N THR A 133 -5.79 -31.27 -5.88
CA THR A 133 -6.61 -32.14 -5.03
C THR A 133 -7.69 -32.86 -5.84
N VAL A 134 -8.36 -32.15 -6.75
CA VAL A 134 -9.35 -32.75 -7.65
C VAL A 134 -8.70 -33.78 -8.59
N CYS A 135 -7.46 -33.53 -9.03
CA CYS A 135 -6.67 -34.43 -9.87
C CYS A 135 -5.94 -35.56 -9.06
N GLY A 136 -6.12 -35.63 -7.74
CA GLY A 136 -5.48 -36.66 -6.89
C GLY A 136 -4.08 -36.32 -6.36
N PHE A 137 -3.56 -35.09 -6.60
CA PHE A 137 -2.21 -34.63 -6.24
C PHE A 137 -2.15 -33.58 -5.15
N GLY A 138 -3.24 -33.29 -4.45
CA GLY A 138 -3.31 -32.19 -3.45
C GLY A 138 -2.51 -32.49 -2.18
N ILE A 139 -1.43 -31.74 -1.95
CA ILE A 139 -0.45 -32.05 -0.90
C ILE A 139 -0.43 -31.01 0.25
N LEU A 140 -0.80 -29.75 0.02
CA LEU A 140 -0.55 -28.64 0.94
C LEU A 140 -1.81 -28.03 1.58
N LYS A 141 -2.71 -28.85 2.15
CA LYS A 141 -3.96 -28.36 2.73
C LYS A 141 -3.73 -27.48 3.97
N LEU A 142 -2.95 -27.95 4.94
CA LEU A 142 -2.80 -27.27 6.23
C LEU A 142 -2.15 -25.86 6.12
N PRO A 143 -1.03 -25.65 5.44
CA PRO A 143 -0.44 -24.32 5.30
C PRO A 143 -1.37 -23.32 4.61
N LEU A 144 -2.15 -23.75 3.63
CA LEU A 144 -3.10 -22.90 2.92
C LEU A 144 -4.29 -22.48 3.79
N TYR A 145 -4.81 -23.40 4.62
CA TYR A 145 -5.84 -23.07 5.60
C TYR A 145 -5.32 -22.06 6.64
N ILE A 146 -4.10 -22.28 7.15
CA ILE A 146 -3.47 -21.36 8.10
C ILE A 146 -3.34 -19.97 7.47
N LEU A 147 -2.85 -19.87 6.25
CA LEU A 147 -2.69 -18.61 5.54
C LEU A 147 -4.04 -17.89 5.31
N GLY A 148 -5.05 -18.65 4.85
CA GLY A 148 -6.38 -18.11 4.63
C GLY A 148 -7.04 -17.62 5.92
N ILE A 149 -6.97 -18.39 7.00
CA ILE A 149 -7.52 -18.02 8.30
C ILE A 149 -6.79 -16.79 8.86
N THR A 150 -5.46 -16.76 8.76
CA THR A 150 -4.66 -15.61 9.23
C THR A 150 -5.03 -14.34 8.48
N TYR A 151 -5.21 -14.40 7.15
CA TYR A 151 -5.66 -13.26 6.37
C TYR A 151 -7.06 -12.78 6.77
N LEU A 152 -8.02 -13.70 6.90
CA LEU A 152 -9.40 -13.37 7.32
C LEU A 152 -9.46 -12.76 8.71
N LEU A 153 -8.66 -13.26 9.65
CA LEU A 153 -8.56 -12.67 10.99
C LEU A 153 -7.95 -11.27 10.94
N ALA A 154 -6.90 -11.07 10.16
CA ALA A 154 -6.29 -9.76 9.97
C ALA A 154 -7.28 -8.76 9.34
N ASP A 155 -8.00 -9.17 8.30
CA ASP A 155 -9.03 -8.37 7.63
C ASP A 155 -10.15 -7.98 8.61
N LEU A 156 -10.65 -8.94 9.40
CA LEU A 156 -11.68 -8.69 10.42
C LEU A 156 -11.20 -7.70 11.49
N VAL A 157 -10.00 -7.90 12.04
CA VAL A 157 -9.41 -7.00 13.04
C VAL A 157 -9.24 -5.61 12.46
N MET A 158 -8.73 -5.48 11.23
CA MET A 158 -8.53 -4.19 10.58
C MET A 158 -9.84 -3.50 10.22
N THR A 159 -10.88 -4.28 9.87
CA THR A 159 -12.24 -3.75 9.67
C THR A 159 -12.80 -3.20 10.98
N ILE A 160 -12.72 -3.97 12.06
CA ILE A 160 -13.21 -3.55 13.38
C ILE A 160 -12.50 -2.27 13.83
N THR A 161 -11.18 -2.22 13.72
CA THR A 161 -10.40 -1.02 14.11
C THR A 161 -10.77 0.19 13.26
N ALA A 162 -10.98 0.02 11.95
CA ALA A 162 -11.39 1.08 11.05
C ALA A 162 -12.80 1.59 11.40
N VAL A 163 -13.76 0.69 11.63
CA VAL A 163 -15.13 1.04 12.01
C VAL A 163 -15.20 1.77 13.36
N ILE A 164 -14.41 1.33 14.34
CA ILE A 164 -14.33 1.99 15.65
C ILE A 164 -13.77 3.42 15.50
N SER A 165 -12.74 3.60 14.69
CA SER A 165 -12.10 4.90 14.45
C SER A 165 -13.01 5.89 13.72
N ALA A 166 -13.92 5.42 12.87
CA ALA A 166 -14.75 6.22 11.97
C ALA A 166 -16.16 6.54 12.45
N LYS A 167 -16.42 6.49 13.74
CA LYS A 167 -17.74 6.81 14.34
C LYS A 167 -18.91 5.91 13.91
N LYS A 168 -18.65 4.65 13.57
CA LYS A 168 -19.64 3.55 13.43
C LYS A 168 -20.75 3.76 12.40
N HIS A 169 -20.41 3.95 11.13
CA HIS A 169 -21.41 3.87 10.05
C HIS A 169 -21.60 2.43 9.56
N LEU A 170 -22.86 2.00 9.42
CA LEU A 170 -23.22 0.65 8.91
C LEU A 170 -22.66 0.36 7.49
N SER A 171 -22.49 1.40 6.68
CA SER A 171 -21.89 1.27 5.34
C SER A 171 -20.44 0.74 5.36
N GLU A 172 -19.79 0.75 6.50
CA GLU A 172 -18.41 0.30 6.67
C GLU A 172 -18.27 -1.21 6.85
N LEU A 173 -19.36 -1.91 7.08
CA LEU A 173 -19.43 -3.38 7.10
C LEU A 173 -19.07 -4.01 5.75
N ILE A 174 -18.98 -3.21 4.68
CA ILE A 174 -18.49 -3.66 3.36
C ILE A 174 -16.96 -3.77 3.27
N LEU A 175 -16.21 -3.23 4.25
CA LEU A 175 -14.74 -3.19 4.22
C LEU A 175 -14.07 -4.57 4.06
N PRO A 176 -14.54 -5.67 4.71
CA PRO A 176 -13.95 -6.99 4.53
C PRO A 176 -14.01 -7.50 3.09
N PHE A 177 -14.90 -6.97 2.27
CA PHE A 177 -14.95 -7.28 0.84
C PHE A 177 -14.10 -6.34 0.00
N ILE A 178 -13.95 -5.08 0.44
CA ILE A 178 -13.16 -4.08 -0.27
C ILE A 178 -11.66 -4.37 -0.12
N PHE A 179 -11.17 -4.70 1.06
CA PHE A 179 -9.75 -4.92 1.30
C PHE A 179 -9.14 -6.01 0.40
N PRO A 180 -9.71 -7.21 0.30
CA PRO A 180 -9.21 -8.23 -0.64
C PRO A 180 -9.18 -7.74 -2.08
N MET A 181 -10.22 -7.00 -2.52
CA MET A 181 -10.26 -6.44 -3.87
C MET A 181 -9.12 -5.45 -4.14
N LEU A 182 -8.80 -4.58 -3.16
CA LEU A 182 -7.68 -3.64 -3.26
C LEU A 182 -6.33 -4.38 -3.31
N HIS A 183 -6.16 -5.41 -2.48
CA HIS A 183 -4.93 -6.21 -2.45
C HIS A 183 -4.76 -7.01 -3.75
N ILE A 184 -5.83 -7.61 -4.26
CA ILE A 184 -5.80 -8.31 -5.55
C ILE A 184 -5.46 -7.33 -6.68
N ALA A 185 -6.13 -6.18 -6.76
CA ALA A 185 -5.88 -5.20 -7.81
C ALA A 185 -4.43 -4.70 -7.78
N TYR A 186 -3.89 -4.40 -6.59
CA TYR A 186 -2.52 -3.95 -6.43
C TYR A 186 -1.53 -5.08 -6.77
N GLY A 187 -1.72 -6.28 -6.22
CA GLY A 187 -0.83 -7.41 -6.43
C GLY A 187 -0.78 -7.91 -7.87
N LEU A 188 -1.92 -7.86 -8.60
CA LEU A 188 -1.95 -8.16 -10.03
C LEU A 188 -1.22 -7.11 -10.88
N GLY A 189 -1.11 -5.88 -10.37
CA GLY A 189 -0.33 -4.84 -11.03
C GLY A 189 1.18 -5.02 -10.85
N THR A 190 1.60 -5.55 -9.69
CA THR A 190 3.01 -5.71 -9.33
C THR A 190 3.67 -6.86 -10.08
#